data_d9ef6c76aa1bf19ffa214c6e3efad70c
#
_entry.id   d9ef6c76aa1bf19ffa214c6e3efad70c
#
_cell.length_a   1.000
_cell.length_b   1.000
_cell.length_c   1.000
_cell.angle_alpha   90.00
_cell.angle_beta   90.00
_cell.angle_gamma   90.00
#
_symmetry.space_group_name_H-M   'P 1'
#
loop_
_entity.id
_entity.type
_entity.pdbx_description
1 polymer ?
#
loop_
_entity_poly.entity_id
_entity_poly.type
_entity_poly.pdbx_seq_one_letter_code
_entity_poly.pdbx_strand_id
1 'polypeptide(L)'
;MLRQYLKNATLLNHPHFYNPHRAMHNRNKKAMEFIAKGWSALKEVDRVIDYCELNDSRLIPLLRTAKENFELALEADNSNTHARFWLSKLHLKYHVPGACKAIGAALLVEAADMGDPDAQYELGCRLRVENDYVQSDQQAFYYLEKAVDQLHPGALYLLGAVYLTGDCVKKDVASALWCFRRASEKGHSGAAIAYGSLLLRGAQVPESLTKFDLKRGSSAKKVRNPESSVKDPVEMAKEQFLVAAKAGCDLGLKWLQRLEEEEKRLLAESSSKDFSLA
;
A
#
# COMPACT_ATOMS: atom_id res chain seq x y z
N MET A 1 2.05 20.37 19.45
CA MET A 1 0.81 19.57 19.54
C MET A 1 0.98 18.19 18.89
N LEU A 2 1.58 18.05 17.70
CA LEU A 2 1.86 16.74 17.07
C LEU A 2 2.68 15.79 17.95
N ARG A 3 3.65 16.30 18.70
CA ARG A 3 4.44 15.50 19.68
C ARG A 3 3.61 14.82 20.77
N GLN A 4 2.42 15.32 21.05
CA GLN A 4 1.53 14.76 22.08
C GLN A 4 0.63 13.67 21.51
N TYR A 5 0.25 13.78 20.22
CA TYR A 5 -0.53 12.78 19.50
C TYR A 5 0.27 11.49 19.29
N LEU A 6 1.53 11.61 18.93
CA LEU A 6 2.40 10.45 18.66
C LEU A 6 2.94 9.76 19.93
N LYS A 7 2.96 10.45 21.07
CA LYS A 7 3.19 9.79 22.38
C LYS A 7 2.06 8.84 22.75
N ASN A 8 0.84 9.09 22.25
CA ASN A 8 -0.31 8.20 22.48
C ASN A 8 -0.34 7.01 21.51
N ALA A 9 0.35 7.07 20.37
CA ALA A 9 0.49 5.95 19.43
C ALA A 9 1.31 4.78 20.04
N THR A 10 2.13 5.03 21.05
CA THR A 10 2.84 3.98 21.80
C THR A 10 1.98 3.31 22.87
N LEU A 11 0.74 3.80 23.10
CA LEU A 11 -0.23 3.26 24.07
C LEU A 11 -1.36 2.46 23.39
N LEU A 12 -1.17 1.97 22.17
CA LEU A 12 -2.10 1.07 21.50
C LEU A 12 -2.07 -0.35 22.09
N ASN A 13 -2.21 -0.43 23.41
CA ASN A 13 -2.65 -1.61 24.15
C ASN A 13 -4.13 -1.48 24.53
N HIS A 14 -5.01 -1.10 23.60
CA HIS A 14 -6.44 -1.28 23.80
C HIS A 14 -6.95 -2.38 22.87
N PRO A 15 -7.48 -3.48 23.45
CA PRO A 15 -8.10 -4.56 22.71
C PRO A 15 -9.53 -4.15 22.33
N HIS A 16 -9.71 -3.16 21.49
CA HIS A 16 -10.94 -3.08 20.72
C HIS A 16 -10.77 -4.01 19.53
N PHE A 17 -11.16 -5.26 19.75
CA PHE A 17 -11.39 -6.24 18.70
C PHE A 17 -12.36 -5.65 17.67
N TYR A 18 -11.82 -4.94 16.69
CA TYR A 18 -12.51 -4.75 15.43
C TYR A 18 -12.58 -6.14 14.80
N ASN A 19 -13.76 -6.73 14.86
CA ASN A 19 -14.02 -8.03 14.27
C ASN A 19 -14.29 -7.82 12.76
N PRO A 20 -13.30 -8.00 11.87
CA PRO A 20 -13.48 -7.79 10.44
C PRO A 20 -14.45 -8.81 9.83
N HIS A 21 -14.80 -9.86 10.58
CA HIS A 21 -15.76 -10.87 10.14
C HIS A 21 -17.22 -10.42 10.22
N ARG A 22 -17.54 -9.33 10.91
CA ARG A 22 -18.93 -8.84 11.02
C ARG A 22 -19.44 -8.10 9.78
N ALA A 23 -18.52 -7.56 8.94
CA ALA A 23 -18.87 -6.86 7.69
C ALA A 23 -19.08 -7.82 6.50
N MET A 24 -18.82 -9.13 6.65
CA MET A 24 -18.90 -10.10 5.55
C MET A 24 -20.27 -10.75 5.37
N HIS A 25 -21.25 -10.46 6.23
CA HIS A 25 -22.45 -11.30 6.31
C HIS A 25 -23.62 -10.92 5.40
N ASN A 26 -23.55 -9.85 4.60
CA ASN A 26 -24.59 -9.61 3.59
C ASN A 26 -24.02 -8.81 2.41
N ARG A 27 -23.11 -9.40 1.65
CA ARG A 27 -22.75 -8.83 0.35
C ARG A 27 -23.94 -8.97 -0.57
N ASN A 28 -24.63 -7.87 -0.86
CA ASN A 28 -25.67 -7.85 -1.84
C ASN A 28 -25.11 -8.34 -3.19
N LYS A 29 -25.52 -9.55 -3.61
CA LYS A 29 -25.00 -10.20 -4.82
C LYS A 29 -25.20 -9.33 -6.05
N LYS A 30 -26.34 -8.62 -6.14
CA LYS A 30 -26.65 -7.73 -7.24
C LYS A 30 -25.71 -6.52 -7.27
N ALA A 31 -25.40 -5.92 -6.12
CA ALA A 31 -24.42 -4.84 -6.03
C ALA A 31 -23.03 -5.30 -6.49
N MET A 32 -22.61 -6.50 -6.08
CA MET A 32 -21.31 -7.06 -6.49
C MET A 32 -21.23 -7.33 -8.00
N GLU A 33 -22.32 -7.75 -8.64
CA GLU A 33 -22.38 -7.90 -10.11
C GLU A 33 -22.18 -6.56 -10.83
N PHE A 34 -22.82 -5.49 -10.35
CA PHE A 34 -22.64 -4.15 -10.89
C PHE A 34 -21.20 -3.64 -10.67
N ILE A 35 -20.64 -3.83 -9.47
CA ILE A 35 -19.25 -3.48 -9.19
C ILE A 35 -18.30 -4.18 -10.16
N ALA A 36 -18.48 -5.47 -10.41
CA ALA A 36 -17.65 -6.24 -11.34
C ALA A 36 -17.74 -5.69 -12.76
N LYS A 37 -18.92 -5.27 -13.23
CA LYS A 37 -19.11 -4.64 -14.54
C LYS A 37 -18.43 -3.26 -14.59
N GLY A 38 -18.57 -2.44 -13.55
CA GLY A 38 -17.88 -1.15 -13.44
C GLY A 38 -16.36 -1.30 -13.48
N TRP A 39 -15.82 -2.28 -12.78
CA TRP A 39 -14.41 -2.64 -12.79
C TRP A 39 -13.91 -3.12 -14.15
N SER A 40 -14.70 -3.94 -14.85
CA SER A 40 -14.35 -4.39 -16.20
C SER A 40 -14.22 -3.21 -17.16
N ALA A 41 -15.13 -2.24 -17.08
CA ALA A 41 -15.06 -1.03 -17.89
C ALA A 41 -13.83 -0.18 -17.53
N LEU A 42 -13.49 -0.02 -16.25
CA LEU A 42 -12.29 0.72 -15.83
C LEU A 42 -10.99 0.05 -16.25
N LYS A 43 -10.91 -1.27 -16.22
CA LYS A 43 -9.74 -1.99 -16.75
C LYS A 43 -9.51 -1.72 -18.23
N GLU A 44 -10.59 -1.57 -19.00
CA GLU A 44 -10.48 -1.23 -20.41
C GLU A 44 -10.08 0.23 -20.60
N VAL A 45 -10.56 1.14 -19.74
CA VAL A 45 -10.07 2.54 -19.70
C VAL A 45 -8.57 2.56 -19.44
N ASP A 46 -8.06 1.83 -18.45
CA ASP A 46 -6.64 1.81 -18.11
C ASP A 46 -5.75 1.29 -19.25
N ARG A 47 -6.27 0.41 -20.12
CA ARG A 47 -5.54 -0.08 -21.30
C ARG A 47 -5.42 0.96 -22.41
N VAL A 48 -6.35 1.87 -22.48
CA VAL A 48 -6.49 2.80 -23.62
C VAL A 48 -6.04 4.21 -23.22
N ILE A 49 -6.09 4.56 -21.94
CA ILE A 49 -5.88 5.93 -21.44
C ILE A 49 -4.51 6.51 -21.80
N ASP A 50 -3.46 5.69 -21.82
CA ASP A 50 -2.10 6.12 -22.16
C ASP A 50 -1.94 6.50 -23.65
N TYR A 51 -2.90 6.11 -24.49
CA TYR A 51 -2.89 6.34 -25.94
C TYR A 51 -4.00 7.29 -26.40
N CYS A 52 -4.70 7.92 -25.45
CA CYS A 52 -5.88 8.73 -25.76
C CYS A 52 -5.83 10.07 -25.04
N GLU A 53 -6.44 11.08 -25.66
CA GLU A 53 -6.73 12.34 -24.97
C GLU A 53 -7.93 12.17 -24.00
N LEU A 54 -8.02 13.01 -22.96
CA LEU A 54 -9.07 12.94 -21.94
C LEU A 54 -10.51 12.95 -22.48
N ASN A 55 -10.72 13.54 -23.68
CA ASN A 55 -12.02 13.63 -24.34
C ASN A 55 -12.17 12.65 -25.50
N ASP A 56 -11.33 11.61 -25.58
CA ASP A 56 -11.40 10.63 -26.66
C ASP A 56 -12.76 9.92 -26.67
N SER A 57 -13.34 9.81 -27.86
CA SER A 57 -14.62 9.14 -28.07
C SER A 57 -14.62 7.67 -27.63
N ARG A 58 -13.46 7.04 -27.55
CA ARG A 58 -13.30 5.65 -27.06
C ARG A 58 -13.40 5.55 -25.55
N LEU A 59 -12.94 6.56 -24.79
CA LEU A 59 -12.97 6.58 -23.31
C LEU A 59 -14.36 6.93 -22.77
N ILE A 60 -15.07 7.84 -23.42
CA ILE A 60 -16.36 8.36 -22.95
C ILE A 60 -17.38 7.24 -22.68
N PRO A 61 -17.64 6.28 -23.57
CA PRO A 61 -18.63 5.23 -23.32
C PRO A 61 -18.17 4.29 -22.18
N LEU A 62 -16.89 3.98 -22.07
CA LEU A 62 -16.36 3.14 -21.01
C LEU A 62 -16.49 3.80 -19.64
N LEU A 63 -16.14 5.08 -19.53
CA LEU A 63 -16.28 5.86 -18.30
C LEU A 63 -17.75 6.02 -17.89
N ARG A 64 -18.66 6.22 -18.86
CA ARG A 64 -20.10 6.27 -18.60
C ARG A 64 -20.61 4.93 -18.10
N THR A 65 -20.23 3.83 -18.73
CA THR A 65 -20.58 2.47 -18.29
C THR A 65 -20.07 2.19 -16.88
N ALA A 66 -18.85 2.58 -16.56
CA ALA A 66 -18.31 2.43 -15.22
C ALA A 66 -19.13 3.22 -14.19
N LYS A 67 -19.44 4.49 -14.48
CA LYS A 67 -20.24 5.37 -13.62
C LYS A 67 -21.62 4.78 -13.34
N GLU A 68 -22.37 4.44 -14.40
CA GLU A 68 -23.72 3.85 -14.31
C GLU A 68 -23.73 2.57 -13.45
N ASN A 69 -22.73 1.70 -13.64
CA ASN A 69 -22.67 0.47 -12.85
C ASN A 69 -22.35 0.71 -11.37
N PHE A 70 -21.48 1.67 -11.03
CA PHE A 70 -21.25 2.01 -9.61
C PHE A 70 -22.45 2.73 -8.99
N GLU A 71 -23.19 3.56 -9.74
CA GLU A 71 -24.46 4.15 -9.30
C GLU A 71 -25.52 3.07 -9.01
N LEU A 72 -25.73 2.12 -9.95
CA LEU A 72 -26.62 0.97 -9.75
C LEU A 72 -26.18 0.07 -8.59
N ALA A 73 -24.88 -0.05 -8.34
CA ALA A 73 -24.39 -0.77 -7.18
C ALA A 73 -24.78 -0.09 -5.87
N LEU A 74 -24.73 1.24 -5.81
CA LEU A 74 -25.16 2.02 -4.63
C LEU A 74 -26.67 2.05 -4.48
N GLU A 75 -27.44 2.03 -5.56
CA GLU A 75 -28.89 1.85 -5.52
C GLU A 75 -29.28 0.48 -4.94
N ALA A 76 -28.53 -0.56 -5.31
CA ALA A 76 -28.75 -1.91 -4.79
C ALA A 76 -28.29 -2.08 -3.33
N ASP A 77 -27.21 -1.40 -2.95
CA ASP A 77 -26.62 -1.44 -1.62
C ASP A 77 -25.90 -0.12 -1.30
N ASN A 78 -26.62 0.81 -0.70
CA ASN A 78 -26.08 2.12 -0.33
C ASN A 78 -24.97 2.05 0.75
N SER A 79 -24.84 0.93 1.44
CA SER A 79 -23.76 0.72 2.41
C SER A 79 -22.43 0.27 1.78
N ASN A 80 -22.38 0.09 0.47
CA ASN A 80 -21.19 -0.38 -0.22
C ASN A 80 -20.14 0.73 -0.36
N THR A 81 -19.16 0.72 0.52
CA THR A 81 -18.08 1.72 0.58
C THR A 81 -17.20 1.69 -0.66
N HIS A 82 -16.94 0.50 -1.20
CA HIS A 82 -16.08 0.31 -2.36
C HIS A 82 -16.68 0.93 -3.64
N ALA A 83 -17.97 0.71 -3.90
CA ALA A 83 -18.66 1.35 -5.01
C ALA A 83 -18.65 2.88 -4.87
N ARG A 84 -18.86 3.38 -3.65
CA ARG A 84 -18.82 4.82 -3.33
C ARG A 84 -17.44 5.42 -3.58
N PHE A 85 -16.38 4.74 -3.14
CA PHE A 85 -15.00 5.16 -3.39
C PHE A 85 -14.69 5.23 -4.90
N TRP A 86 -15.04 4.22 -5.68
CA TRP A 86 -14.78 4.22 -7.12
C TRP A 86 -15.60 5.26 -7.87
N LEU A 87 -16.84 5.48 -7.46
CA LEU A 87 -17.64 6.57 -8.02
C LEU A 87 -17.00 7.94 -7.72
N SER A 88 -16.47 8.14 -6.50
CA SER A 88 -15.71 9.35 -6.16
C SER A 88 -14.51 9.56 -7.10
N LYS A 89 -13.75 8.49 -7.38
CA LYS A 89 -12.59 8.54 -8.30
C LYS A 89 -12.99 8.89 -9.73
N LEU A 90 -14.14 8.40 -10.21
CA LEU A 90 -14.65 8.78 -11.52
C LEU A 90 -14.92 10.28 -11.63
N HIS A 91 -15.42 10.90 -10.57
CA HIS A 91 -15.64 12.34 -10.53
C HIS A 91 -14.34 13.15 -10.34
N LEU A 92 -13.38 12.66 -9.54
CA LEU A 92 -12.19 13.43 -9.14
C LEU A 92 -10.99 13.23 -10.07
N LYS A 93 -10.80 12.01 -10.60
CA LYS A 93 -9.60 11.63 -11.36
C LYS A 93 -9.88 11.44 -12.86
N TYR A 94 -10.92 10.70 -13.19
CA TYR A 94 -11.16 10.28 -14.59
C TYR A 94 -11.96 11.30 -15.40
N HIS A 95 -12.43 12.38 -14.77
CA HIS A 95 -13.20 13.44 -15.44
C HIS A 95 -14.35 12.88 -16.31
N VAL A 96 -15.10 11.90 -15.79
CA VAL A 96 -16.24 11.30 -16.47
C VAL A 96 -17.21 12.39 -16.99
N PRO A 97 -17.88 12.19 -18.12
CA PRO A 97 -18.85 13.17 -18.62
C PRO A 97 -19.88 13.54 -17.54
N GLY A 98 -20.02 14.84 -17.25
CA GLY A 98 -20.83 15.34 -16.13
C GLY A 98 -20.13 15.22 -14.76
N ALA A 99 -18.80 15.08 -14.73
CA ALA A 99 -18.04 15.07 -13.50
C ALA A 99 -18.25 16.33 -12.66
N CYS A 100 -18.47 16.15 -11.37
CA CYS A 100 -18.57 17.23 -10.39
C CYS A 100 -17.59 16.96 -9.25
N LYS A 101 -16.60 17.83 -9.08
CA LYS A 101 -15.59 17.69 -8.02
C LYS A 101 -16.21 17.69 -6.61
N ALA A 102 -17.26 18.49 -6.41
CA ALA A 102 -17.95 18.55 -5.11
C ALA A 102 -18.63 17.22 -4.77
N ILE A 103 -19.31 16.59 -5.76
CA ILE A 103 -19.91 15.27 -5.57
C ILE A 103 -18.81 14.23 -5.30
N GLY A 104 -17.74 14.26 -6.07
CA GLY A 104 -16.61 13.33 -5.88
C GLY A 104 -15.97 13.48 -4.48
N ALA A 105 -15.79 14.70 -4.01
CA ALA A 105 -15.26 14.96 -2.67
C ALA A 105 -16.20 14.46 -1.57
N ALA A 106 -17.50 14.73 -1.68
CA ALA A 106 -18.51 14.26 -0.73
C ALA A 106 -18.52 12.72 -0.64
N LEU A 107 -18.56 12.05 -1.79
CA LEU A 107 -18.51 10.58 -1.86
C LEU A 107 -17.22 9.99 -1.25
N LEU A 108 -16.07 10.67 -1.43
CA LEU A 108 -14.81 10.24 -0.84
C LEU A 108 -14.84 10.33 0.68
N VAL A 109 -15.34 11.44 1.23
CA VAL A 109 -15.50 11.64 2.68
C VAL A 109 -16.45 10.58 3.25
N GLU A 110 -17.62 10.39 2.63
CA GLU A 110 -18.59 9.37 3.08
C GLU A 110 -17.98 7.96 3.07
N ALA A 111 -17.26 7.58 2.01
CA ALA A 111 -16.59 6.26 1.96
C ALA A 111 -15.54 6.10 3.06
N ALA A 112 -14.74 7.14 3.33
CA ALA A 112 -13.73 7.14 4.38
C ALA A 112 -14.36 7.04 5.79
N ASP A 113 -15.44 7.76 6.05
CA ASP A 113 -16.18 7.73 7.31
C ASP A 113 -16.89 6.38 7.54
N MET A 114 -17.34 5.75 6.48
CA MET A 114 -17.89 4.39 6.52
C MET A 114 -16.82 3.30 6.69
N GLY A 115 -15.53 3.68 6.69
CA GLY A 115 -14.43 2.81 7.02
C GLY A 115 -13.71 2.16 5.84
N ASP A 116 -13.90 2.63 4.61
CA ASP A 116 -13.13 2.13 3.46
C ASP A 116 -11.65 2.54 3.57
N PRO A 117 -10.70 1.59 3.58
CA PRO A 117 -9.29 1.88 3.79
C PRO A 117 -8.64 2.64 2.62
N ASP A 118 -9.09 2.38 1.40
CA ASP A 118 -8.58 3.06 0.20
C ASP A 118 -9.06 4.52 0.19
N ALA A 119 -10.33 4.76 0.58
CA ALA A 119 -10.89 6.10 0.72
C ALA A 119 -10.22 6.88 1.87
N GLN A 120 -9.97 6.25 3.01
CA GLN A 120 -9.25 6.86 4.13
C GLN A 120 -7.84 7.28 3.72
N TYR A 121 -7.11 6.42 3.02
CA TYR A 121 -5.78 6.73 2.51
C TYR A 121 -5.81 7.89 1.49
N GLU A 122 -6.67 7.82 0.49
CA GLU A 122 -6.80 8.85 -0.55
C GLU A 122 -7.20 10.20 0.05
N LEU A 123 -8.17 10.22 0.97
CA LEU A 123 -8.61 11.43 1.65
C LEU A 123 -7.48 12.02 2.51
N GLY A 124 -6.77 11.18 3.26
CA GLY A 124 -5.63 11.60 4.06
C GLY A 124 -4.52 12.23 3.21
N CYS A 125 -4.22 11.64 2.05
CA CYS A 125 -3.25 12.21 1.11
C CYS A 125 -3.70 13.56 0.54
N ARG A 126 -4.97 13.69 0.16
CA ARG A 126 -5.51 14.93 -0.40
C ARG A 126 -5.52 16.07 0.62
N LEU A 127 -5.94 15.81 1.85
CA LEU A 127 -5.95 16.80 2.92
C LEU A 127 -4.56 17.37 3.22
N ARG A 128 -3.50 16.59 3.02
CA ARG A 128 -2.12 17.07 3.18
C ARG A 128 -1.63 17.95 2.03
N VAL A 129 -2.13 17.73 0.83
CA VAL A 129 -1.65 18.41 -0.38
C VAL A 129 -2.49 19.64 -0.71
N GLU A 130 -3.80 19.57 -0.47
CA GLU A 130 -4.74 20.59 -0.94
C GLU A 130 -4.91 21.77 0.03
N ASN A 131 -4.43 21.67 1.27
CA ASN A 131 -4.62 22.69 2.29
C ASN A 131 -3.37 22.95 3.13
N ASP A 132 -2.90 24.19 3.13
CA ASP A 132 -1.79 24.66 3.97
C ASP A 132 -2.20 24.93 5.44
N TYR A 133 -3.39 24.55 5.86
CA TYR A 133 -3.89 24.79 7.20
C TYR A 133 -3.58 23.66 8.18
N VAL A 134 -3.12 24.02 9.37
CA VAL A 134 -2.77 23.06 10.46
C VAL A 134 -3.91 22.11 10.82
N GLN A 135 -5.17 22.53 10.66
CA GLN A 135 -6.33 21.66 10.92
C GLN A 135 -6.50 20.53 9.91
N SER A 136 -6.12 20.76 8.65
CA SER A 136 -6.16 19.72 7.63
C SER A 136 -5.12 18.62 7.86
N ASP A 137 -3.96 18.98 8.43
CA ASP A 137 -2.96 17.98 8.82
C ASP A 137 -3.48 17.04 9.92
N GLN A 138 -4.19 17.55 10.91
CA GLN A 138 -4.79 16.72 11.95
C GLN A 138 -5.83 15.75 11.40
N GLN A 139 -6.69 16.23 10.50
CA GLN A 139 -7.67 15.38 9.81
C GLN A 139 -7.01 14.36 8.88
N ALA A 140 -5.98 14.79 8.15
CA ALA A 140 -5.21 13.89 7.29
C ALA A 140 -4.59 12.75 8.07
N PHE A 141 -3.94 13.04 9.20
CA PHE A 141 -3.37 12.01 10.07
C PHE A 141 -4.42 11.07 10.65
N TYR A 142 -5.58 11.60 11.06
CA TYR A 142 -6.68 10.78 11.56
C TYR A 142 -7.12 9.71 10.54
N TYR A 143 -7.32 10.08 9.27
CA TYR A 143 -7.69 9.12 8.24
C TYR A 143 -6.54 8.18 7.87
N LEU A 144 -5.31 8.68 7.82
CA LEU A 144 -4.14 7.83 7.57
C LEU A 144 -3.93 6.80 8.68
N GLU A 145 -4.10 7.15 9.95
CA GLU A 145 -4.03 6.21 11.07
C GLU A 145 -5.10 5.11 10.94
N LYS A 146 -6.34 5.48 10.62
CA LYS A 146 -7.40 4.50 10.38
C LYS A 146 -7.08 3.54 9.22
N ALA A 147 -6.46 4.04 8.15
CA ALA A 147 -6.02 3.21 7.05
C ALA A 147 -4.85 2.28 7.47
N VAL A 148 -3.93 2.74 8.31
CA VAL A 148 -2.85 1.92 8.89
C VAL A 148 -3.40 0.83 9.79
N ASP A 149 -4.40 1.10 10.61
CA ASP A 149 -5.06 0.10 11.48
C ASP A 149 -5.68 -1.05 10.65
N GLN A 150 -6.10 -0.74 9.44
CA GLN A 150 -6.58 -1.72 8.46
C GLN A 150 -5.46 -2.32 7.60
N LEU A 151 -4.20 -2.02 7.90
CA LEU A 151 -3.02 -2.46 7.17
C LEU A 151 -3.06 -2.06 5.68
N HIS A 152 -3.53 -0.85 5.37
CA HIS A 152 -3.50 -0.33 4.01
C HIS A 152 -2.06 -0.11 3.54
N PRO A 153 -1.63 -0.69 2.40
CA PRO A 153 -0.21 -0.71 2.00
C PRO A 153 0.38 0.69 1.76
N GLY A 154 -0.38 1.59 1.14
CA GLY A 154 0.05 2.97 0.91
C GLY A 154 0.21 3.76 2.21
N ALA A 155 -0.72 3.60 3.17
CA ALA A 155 -0.65 4.27 4.46
C ALA A 155 0.53 3.75 5.31
N LEU A 156 0.77 2.44 5.30
CA LEU A 156 1.95 1.83 5.92
C LEU A 156 3.25 2.35 5.30
N TYR A 157 3.31 2.48 3.97
CA TYR A 157 4.48 3.05 3.30
C TYR A 157 4.76 4.49 3.74
N LEU A 158 3.72 5.35 3.80
CA LEU A 158 3.86 6.72 4.28
C LEU A 158 4.31 6.77 5.73
N LEU A 159 3.73 5.96 6.60
CA LEU A 159 4.13 5.89 8.02
C LEU A 159 5.58 5.42 8.15
N GLY A 160 5.99 4.43 7.36
CA GLY A 160 7.38 3.97 7.32
C GLY A 160 8.36 5.06 6.90
N ALA A 161 8.00 5.89 5.90
CA ALA A 161 8.79 7.03 5.47
C ALA A 161 8.92 8.09 6.59
N VAL A 162 7.84 8.38 7.31
CA VAL A 162 7.82 9.31 8.45
C VAL A 162 8.76 8.82 9.57
N TYR A 163 8.74 7.54 9.93
CA TYR A 163 9.66 6.98 10.90
C TYR A 163 11.11 6.99 10.42
N LEU A 164 11.35 6.79 9.13
CA LEU A 164 12.69 6.78 8.57
C LEU A 164 13.34 8.18 8.54
N THR A 165 12.58 9.19 8.18
CA THR A 165 13.04 10.59 8.13
C THR A 165 13.10 11.22 9.51
N GLY A 166 12.21 10.84 10.41
CA GLY A 166 12.01 11.51 11.69
C GLY A 166 11.20 12.80 11.57
N ASP A 167 10.47 12.96 10.47
CA ASP A 167 9.57 14.08 10.26
C ASP A 167 8.37 13.96 11.21
N CYS A 168 8.13 15.02 12.01
CA CYS A 168 7.06 15.05 13.02
C CYS A 168 7.17 14.02 14.16
N VAL A 169 8.03 13.01 14.06
CA VAL A 169 8.26 11.96 15.06
C VAL A 169 9.75 11.73 15.26
N LYS A 170 10.11 11.10 16.38
CA LYS A 170 11.48 10.63 16.55
C LYS A 170 11.79 9.55 15.52
N LYS A 171 12.92 9.71 14.83
CA LYS A 171 13.42 8.72 13.88
C LYS A 171 13.52 7.34 14.55
N ASP A 172 12.88 6.34 13.92
CA ASP A 172 12.87 4.95 14.38
C ASP A 172 12.94 4.01 13.18
N VAL A 173 14.14 3.52 12.92
CA VAL A 173 14.40 2.62 11.78
C VAL A 173 13.71 1.26 11.98
N ALA A 174 13.55 0.79 13.20
CA ALA A 174 12.87 -0.48 13.48
C ALA A 174 11.38 -0.41 13.11
N SER A 175 10.70 0.66 13.53
CA SER A 175 9.31 0.90 13.15
C SER A 175 9.16 1.15 11.63
N ALA A 176 10.10 1.83 11.00
CA ALA A 176 10.12 2.00 9.54
C ALA A 176 10.23 0.66 8.82
N LEU A 177 11.16 -0.22 9.23
CA LEU A 177 11.32 -1.56 8.67
C LEU A 177 10.04 -2.39 8.80
N TRP A 178 9.40 -2.35 9.97
CA TRP A 178 8.13 -3.04 10.19
C TRP A 178 7.06 -2.57 9.20
N CYS A 179 6.90 -1.25 9.07
CA CYS A 179 5.92 -0.65 8.17
C CYS A 179 6.18 -1.02 6.71
N PHE A 180 7.44 -0.89 6.24
CA PHE A 180 7.80 -1.23 4.86
C PHE A 180 7.63 -2.71 4.56
N ARG A 181 8.02 -3.58 5.49
CA ARG A 181 7.81 -5.02 5.35
C ARG A 181 6.32 -5.34 5.21
N ARG A 182 5.46 -4.82 6.09
CA ARG A 182 4.02 -5.05 6.03
C ARG A 182 3.40 -4.53 4.73
N ALA A 183 3.83 -3.36 4.26
CA ALA A 183 3.38 -2.82 2.99
C ALA A 183 3.85 -3.67 1.81
N SER A 184 5.10 -4.15 1.84
CA SER A 184 5.66 -5.07 0.82
C SER A 184 4.91 -6.39 0.74
N GLU A 185 4.58 -7.00 1.88
CA GLU A 185 3.75 -8.22 1.96
C GLU A 185 2.36 -8.05 1.32
N LYS A 186 1.88 -6.80 1.25
CA LYS A 186 0.64 -6.41 0.55
C LYS A 186 0.87 -6.02 -0.91
N GLY A 187 2.09 -6.19 -1.43
CA GLY A 187 2.43 -5.90 -2.82
C GLY A 187 2.79 -4.46 -3.14
N HIS A 188 3.05 -3.60 -2.14
CA HIS A 188 3.45 -2.22 -2.39
C HIS A 188 4.90 -2.14 -2.87
N SER A 189 5.10 -1.84 -4.16
CA SER A 189 6.42 -1.85 -4.81
C SER A 189 7.41 -0.86 -4.19
N GLY A 190 7.00 0.36 -3.89
CA GLY A 190 7.84 1.36 -3.23
C GLY A 190 8.31 0.93 -1.84
N ALA A 191 7.45 0.24 -1.08
CA ALA A 191 7.81 -0.28 0.23
C ALA A 191 8.81 -1.45 0.12
N ALA A 192 8.64 -2.32 -0.87
CA ALA A 192 9.58 -3.40 -1.14
C ALA A 192 10.98 -2.86 -1.45
N ILE A 193 11.08 -1.81 -2.28
CA ILE A 193 12.35 -1.15 -2.57
C ILE A 193 12.94 -0.49 -1.33
N ALA A 194 12.13 0.24 -0.55
CA ALA A 194 12.60 0.88 0.67
C ALA A 194 13.12 -0.14 1.68
N TYR A 195 12.38 -1.25 1.87
CA TYR A 195 12.78 -2.33 2.76
C TYR A 195 14.08 -3.00 2.30
N GLY A 196 14.18 -3.41 1.02
CA GLY A 196 15.38 -4.02 0.46
C GLY A 196 16.61 -3.09 0.54
N SER A 197 16.44 -1.80 0.26
CA SER A 197 17.54 -0.84 0.34
C SER A 197 18.02 -0.59 1.78
N LEU A 198 17.15 -0.68 2.77
CA LEU A 198 17.53 -0.60 4.19
C LEU A 198 18.30 -1.85 4.62
N LEU A 199 17.90 -3.04 4.18
CA LEU A 199 18.63 -4.29 4.44
C LEU A 199 20.07 -4.23 3.89
N LEU A 200 20.26 -3.75 2.65
CA LEU A 200 21.59 -3.56 2.05
C LEU A 200 22.46 -2.54 2.79
N ARG A 201 21.85 -1.57 3.49
CA ARG A 201 22.57 -0.61 4.34
C ARG A 201 22.91 -1.17 5.73
N GLY A 202 22.69 -2.46 5.97
CA GLY A 202 22.96 -3.10 7.26
C GLY A 202 21.91 -2.83 8.34
N ALA A 203 20.71 -2.41 7.96
CA ALA A 203 19.63 -2.27 8.93
C ALA A 203 19.27 -3.65 9.50
N GLN A 204 19.44 -3.80 10.80
CA GLN A 204 19.11 -5.05 11.49
C GLN A 204 17.60 -5.17 11.67
N VAL A 205 17.05 -6.29 11.22
CA VAL A 205 15.64 -6.62 11.48
C VAL A 205 15.53 -7.03 12.95
N PRO A 206 14.77 -6.31 13.78
CA PRO A 206 14.63 -6.68 15.18
C PRO A 206 14.09 -8.10 15.33
N GLU A 207 14.64 -8.87 16.28
CA GLU A 207 14.16 -10.25 16.56
C GLU A 207 12.65 -10.35 16.83
N SER A 208 12.05 -9.29 17.40
CA SER A 208 10.61 -9.22 17.61
C SER A 208 9.82 -9.29 16.30
N LEU A 209 10.36 -8.81 15.20
CA LEU A 209 9.74 -8.89 13.88
C LEU A 209 9.85 -10.29 13.29
N THR A 210 10.93 -11.00 13.55
CA THR A 210 11.11 -12.39 13.11
C THR A 210 10.27 -13.38 13.92
N LYS A 211 10.05 -13.12 15.21
CA LYS A 211 9.23 -13.98 16.09
C LYS A 211 7.71 -13.82 15.83
N PHE A 212 7.24 -12.68 15.33
CA PHE A 212 5.83 -12.48 14.98
C PHE A 212 5.37 -13.32 13.78
N ASP A 213 6.27 -13.63 12.87
CA ASP A 213 5.94 -14.46 11.70
C ASP A 213 5.67 -15.93 12.09
N LEU A 214 6.25 -16.41 13.16
CA LEU A 214 6.07 -17.78 13.65
C LEU A 214 4.71 -18.00 14.34
N LYS A 215 4.00 -16.94 14.74
CA LYS A 215 2.74 -17.06 15.51
C LYS A 215 1.48 -16.91 14.65
N ARG A 216 1.55 -16.47 13.41
CA ARG A 216 0.38 -16.14 12.60
C ARG A 216 0.26 -16.99 11.35
N GLY A 217 -0.04 -18.27 11.54
CA GLY A 217 -0.64 -19.07 10.47
C GLY A 217 0.28 -20.01 9.70
N SER A 218 1.09 -20.74 10.40
CA SER A 218 1.47 -22.06 9.94
C SER A 218 0.93 -23.08 10.95
N SER A 219 -0.03 -23.88 10.52
CA SER A 219 -0.39 -25.12 11.20
C SER A 219 0.91 -25.91 11.36
N ALA A 220 1.48 -25.81 12.55
CA ALA A 220 2.84 -26.24 12.83
C ALA A 220 2.97 -27.74 12.64
N LYS A 221 3.41 -28.16 11.49
CA LYS A 221 4.26 -29.35 11.44
C LYS A 221 5.57 -28.99 12.08
N LYS A 222 5.75 -29.53 13.27
CA LYS A 222 6.92 -29.47 14.15
C LYS A 222 8.17 -29.84 13.34
N VAL A 223 8.83 -28.85 12.73
CA VAL A 223 10.20 -29.05 12.22
C VAL A 223 11.13 -28.76 13.39
N ARG A 224 11.62 -29.82 14.00
CA ARG A 224 12.79 -29.84 14.87
C ARG A 224 14.00 -29.53 14.01
N ASN A 225 14.44 -28.27 13.97
CA ASN A 225 15.87 -27.93 13.86
C ASN A 225 16.06 -26.47 14.29
N PRO A 226 16.87 -26.18 15.31
CA PRO A 226 17.16 -24.83 15.78
C PRO A 226 18.41 -24.24 15.10
N GLU A 227 18.59 -24.50 13.82
CA GLU A 227 19.51 -23.73 12.99
C GLU A 227 18.64 -22.90 12.04
N SER A 228 18.02 -21.85 12.56
CA SER A 228 17.56 -20.76 11.72
C SER A 228 18.81 -20.09 11.16
N SER A 229 19.24 -20.51 9.97
CA SER A 229 20.20 -19.77 9.17
C SER A 229 19.72 -18.33 9.14
N VAL A 230 20.48 -17.43 9.72
CA VAL A 230 20.26 -16.00 9.59
C VAL A 230 20.27 -15.75 8.08
N LYS A 231 19.09 -15.51 7.48
CA LYS A 231 19.02 -15.26 6.04
C LYS A 231 19.94 -14.10 5.74
N ASP A 232 20.78 -14.26 4.74
CA ASP A 232 21.67 -13.20 4.28
C ASP A 232 20.86 -11.95 3.96
N PRO A 233 21.19 -10.78 4.50
CA PRO A 233 20.52 -9.52 4.20
C PRO A 233 20.46 -9.22 2.70
N VAL A 234 21.45 -9.63 1.93
CA VAL A 234 21.50 -9.46 0.47
C VAL A 234 20.43 -10.32 -0.20
N GLU A 235 20.30 -11.59 0.22
CA GLU A 235 19.28 -12.48 -0.31
C GLU A 235 17.86 -11.99 0.04
N MET A 236 17.67 -11.52 1.27
CA MET A 236 16.40 -10.88 1.68
C MET A 236 16.10 -9.63 0.84
N ALA A 237 17.09 -8.80 0.55
CA ALA A 237 16.92 -7.63 -0.30
C ALA A 237 16.54 -8.00 -1.73
N LYS A 238 17.18 -9.03 -2.30
CA LYS A 238 16.83 -9.57 -3.63
C LYS A 238 15.37 -10.03 -3.69
N GLU A 239 14.91 -10.78 -2.68
CA GLU A 239 13.50 -11.18 -2.58
C GLU A 239 12.56 -9.96 -2.65
N GLN A 240 12.90 -8.86 -1.97
CA GLN A 240 12.09 -7.64 -1.97
C GLN A 240 12.12 -6.91 -3.33
N PHE A 241 13.27 -6.81 -3.96
CA PHE A 241 13.36 -6.21 -5.29
C PHE A 241 12.62 -7.03 -6.34
N LEU A 242 12.59 -8.36 -6.19
CA LEU A 242 11.78 -9.24 -7.03
C LEU A 242 10.27 -8.99 -6.84
N VAL A 243 9.82 -8.74 -5.61
CA VAL A 243 8.41 -8.34 -5.34
C VAL A 243 8.09 -7.04 -6.06
N ALA A 244 8.97 -6.04 -5.99
CA ALA A 244 8.79 -4.77 -6.69
C ALA A 244 8.77 -4.94 -8.21
N ALA A 245 9.68 -5.74 -8.76
CA ALA A 245 9.76 -6.02 -10.19
C ALA A 245 8.49 -6.73 -10.71
N LYS A 246 8.00 -7.74 -9.97
CA LYS A 246 6.73 -8.44 -10.29
C LYS A 246 5.52 -7.51 -10.25
N ALA A 247 5.57 -6.46 -9.43
CA ALA A 247 4.56 -5.41 -9.38
C ALA A 247 4.70 -4.37 -10.52
N GLY A 248 5.61 -4.60 -11.48
CA GLY A 248 5.83 -3.69 -12.63
C GLY A 248 6.70 -2.48 -12.33
N CYS A 249 7.51 -2.51 -11.26
CA CYS A 249 8.38 -1.39 -10.91
C CYS A 249 9.78 -1.56 -11.52
N ASP A 250 10.13 -0.70 -12.49
CA ASP A 250 11.43 -0.71 -13.17
C ASP A 250 12.62 -0.51 -12.21
N LEU A 251 12.40 0.21 -11.12
CA LEU A 251 13.44 0.41 -10.12
C LEU A 251 13.81 -0.91 -9.43
N GLY A 252 12.85 -1.82 -9.25
CA GLY A 252 13.09 -3.17 -8.74
C GLY A 252 14.03 -3.96 -9.67
N LEU A 253 13.79 -3.90 -10.97
CA LEU A 253 14.66 -4.54 -11.98
C LEU A 253 16.06 -3.94 -11.97
N LYS A 254 16.19 -2.63 -11.89
CA LYS A 254 17.50 -1.95 -11.82
C LYS A 254 18.31 -2.35 -10.59
N TRP A 255 17.67 -2.52 -9.43
CA TRP A 255 18.34 -3.00 -8.24
C TRP A 255 18.80 -4.45 -8.36
N LEU A 256 17.98 -5.33 -8.95
CA LEU A 256 18.36 -6.72 -9.20
C LEU A 256 19.58 -6.80 -10.13
N GLN A 257 19.58 -6.06 -11.24
CA GLN A 257 20.71 -6.00 -12.17
C GLN A 257 22.00 -5.53 -11.48
N ARG A 258 21.93 -4.48 -10.66
CA ARG A 258 23.09 -4.01 -9.88
C ARG A 258 23.66 -5.06 -8.94
N LEU A 259 22.81 -5.79 -8.25
CA LEU A 259 23.25 -6.86 -7.34
C LEU A 259 23.92 -8.01 -8.11
N GLU A 260 23.38 -8.39 -9.26
CA GLU A 260 23.98 -9.41 -10.12
C GLU A 260 25.34 -8.99 -10.70
N GLU A 261 25.47 -7.72 -11.09
CA GLU A 261 26.74 -7.17 -11.56
C GLU A 261 27.80 -7.16 -10.45
N GLU A 262 27.42 -6.77 -9.24
CA GLU A 262 28.30 -6.74 -8.07
C GLU A 262 28.74 -8.16 -7.67
N GLU A 263 27.86 -9.15 -7.70
CA GLU A 263 28.20 -10.54 -7.46
C GLU A 263 29.20 -11.08 -8.49
N LYS A 264 28.97 -10.80 -9.77
CA LYS A 264 29.92 -11.19 -10.84
C LYS A 264 31.27 -10.55 -10.64
N ARG A 265 31.32 -9.28 -10.21
CA ARG A 265 32.57 -8.58 -9.92
C ARG A 265 33.34 -9.24 -8.77
N LEU A 266 32.66 -9.53 -7.67
CA LEU A 266 33.26 -10.18 -6.50
C LEU A 266 33.79 -11.58 -6.82
N LEU A 267 33.06 -12.34 -7.63
CA LEU A 267 33.52 -13.69 -8.09
C LEU A 267 34.78 -13.58 -8.99
N ALA A 268 34.84 -12.58 -9.87
CA ALA A 268 36.00 -12.36 -10.71
C ALA A 268 37.22 -11.94 -9.89
N GLU A 269 37.04 -11.07 -8.88
CA GLU A 269 38.12 -10.66 -7.97
C GLU A 269 38.64 -11.81 -7.10
N SER A 270 37.78 -12.74 -6.64
CA SER A 270 38.18 -13.91 -5.88
C SER A 270 38.97 -14.86 -6.73
N SER A 271 38.51 -15.14 -7.97
CA SER A 271 39.22 -16.02 -8.92
C SER A 271 40.60 -15.47 -9.30
N SER A 272 40.77 -14.16 -9.41
CA SER A 272 42.07 -13.55 -9.74
C SER A 272 43.05 -13.59 -8.58
N LYS A 273 42.59 -13.60 -7.32
CA LYS A 273 43.44 -13.74 -6.13
C LYS A 273 43.98 -15.16 -5.97
N ASP A 274 43.16 -16.19 -6.28
CA ASP A 274 43.57 -17.58 -6.22
C ASP A 274 44.65 -17.89 -7.27
N PHE A 275 44.60 -17.23 -8.44
CA PHE A 275 45.65 -17.35 -9.47
C PHE A 275 46.97 -16.64 -9.14
N SER A 276 46.95 -15.69 -8.23
CA SER A 276 48.17 -14.95 -7.82
C SER A 276 48.92 -15.58 -6.64
N LEU A 277 48.32 -16.59 -6.01
CA LEU A 277 48.86 -17.33 -4.86
C LEU A 277 49.38 -18.73 -5.24
N ALA A 278 49.19 -19.14 -6.49
CA ALA A 278 49.73 -20.41 -7.06
C ALA A 278 50.96 -20.13 -7.92
#